data_7acf1322d0cdb1a92e4866edb4a52a2e
#
_entry.id   7acf1322d0cdb1a92e4866edb4a52a2e
#
_cell.length_a   1.000
_cell.length_b   1.000
_cell.length_c   1.000
_cell.angle_alpha   90.00
_cell.angle_beta   90.00
_cell.angle_gamma   90.00
#
_symmetry.space_group_name_H-M   'P 1'
#
loop_
_entity.id
_entity.type
_entity.pdbx_description
1 polymer ?
#
loop_
_entity_poly.entity_id
_entity_poly.type
_entity_poly.pdbx_seq_one_letter_code
_entity_poly.pdbx_strand_id
1 'polypeptide(L)'
;KNSNQDVLDLAIKLKEAGLMRKFGISMQSLDSITLENIKRSNLKINDFADVIKEAERNSISVMIELIVGLPGETYDSWTTNYCYLMQFENTTIENYPCSLLNNSELNTPESLKNFDIKYRTVDFGPIASHHVNEDAKQIVSTYSMPESDMKRVWAWTWCARLGHTVGITSSIVADMRKQKDFVIKDFYENWYEYIRNSNNILNEKFMQWNEILEGYDFTRYIFDYEYMDDIGYLRRPETLQDLQHFLNKYYAQYDTQHLVDLFDIMYYTPAYNY
;
A
#
# COMPACT_ATOMS: atom_id res chain seq x y z
N LYS A 1 5.61 5.28 18.18
CA LYS A 1 5.62 4.24 19.24
C LYS A 1 5.95 2.95 18.54
N ASN A 2 7.14 2.45 18.77
CA ASN A 2 7.61 1.25 18.10
C ASN A 2 7.03 0.03 18.82
N SER A 3 6.50 -0.91 18.06
CA SER A 3 6.06 -2.20 18.58
C SER A 3 7.31 -2.94 19.08
N ASN A 4 7.35 -3.26 20.35
CA ASN A 4 8.35 -4.12 20.97
C ASN A 4 7.69 -5.45 21.36
N GLN A 5 8.47 -6.38 21.88
CA GLN A 5 7.96 -7.69 22.28
C GLN A 5 6.80 -7.59 23.27
N ASP A 6 6.87 -6.67 24.23
CA ASP A 6 5.80 -6.49 25.23
C ASP A 6 4.46 -6.11 24.61
N VAL A 7 4.49 -5.30 23.53
CA VAL A 7 3.28 -4.90 22.79
C VAL A 7 2.72 -6.08 22.00
N LEU A 8 3.58 -6.90 21.42
CA LEU A 8 3.16 -8.13 20.74
C LEU A 8 2.56 -9.14 21.72
N ASP A 9 3.20 -9.36 22.89
CA ASP A 9 2.68 -10.24 23.94
C ASP A 9 1.30 -9.78 24.45
N LEU A 10 1.09 -8.47 24.53
CA LEU A 10 -0.23 -7.90 24.83
C LEU A 10 -1.24 -8.17 23.71
N ALA A 11 -0.81 -8.01 22.45
CA ALA A 11 -1.66 -8.27 21.28
C ALA A 11 -2.11 -9.75 21.25
N ILE A 12 -1.21 -10.69 21.56
CA ILE A 12 -1.53 -12.12 21.66
C ILE A 12 -2.62 -12.36 22.72
N LYS A 13 -2.44 -11.81 23.92
CA LYS A 13 -3.44 -11.95 25.00
C LYS A 13 -4.79 -11.33 24.64
N LEU A 14 -4.78 -10.16 23.97
CA LEU A 14 -6.03 -9.51 23.53
C LEU A 14 -6.73 -10.33 22.45
N LYS A 15 -5.97 -10.96 21.54
CA LYS A 15 -6.57 -11.86 20.55
C LYS A 15 -7.17 -13.11 21.19
N GLU A 16 -6.47 -13.78 22.11
CA GLU A 16 -6.98 -14.92 22.85
C GLU A 16 -8.28 -14.59 23.60
N ALA A 17 -8.40 -13.36 24.09
CA ALA A 17 -9.61 -12.84 24.70
C ALA A 17 -10.71 -12.42 23.70
N GLY A 18 -10.48 -12.53 22.39
CA GLY A 18 -11.42 -12.09 21.34
C GLY A 18 -11.55 -10.57 21.20
N LEU A 19 -10.62 -9.80 21.78
CA LEU A 19 -10.68 -8.32 21.82
C LEU A 19 -9.83 -7.65 20.72
N MET A 20 -9.05 -8.41 19.97
CA MET A 20 -8.20 -7.88 18.89
C MET A 20 -8.32 -8.73 17.63
N ARG A 21 -8.43 -8.06 16.47
CA ARG A 21 -8.45 -8.71 15.14
C ARG A 21 -7.18 -8.44 14.34
N LYS A 22 -6.63 -7.25 14.44
CA LYS A 22 -5.44 -6.80 13.71
C LYS A 22 -4.45 -6.11 14.65
N PHE A 23 -3.15 -6.30 14.39
CA PHE A 23 -2.07 -5.62 15.08
C PHE A 23 -1.46 -4.54 14.18
N GLY A 24 -1.60 -3.28 14.56
CA GLY A 24 -1.10 -2.14 13.78
C GLY A 24 0.36 -1.82 14.09
N ILE A 25 1.18 -1.66 13.06
CA ILE A 25 2.57 -1.21 13.15
C ILE A 25 2.74 0.05 12.29
N SER A 26 2.90 1.20 12.94
CA SER A 26 3.12 2.48 12.24
C SER A 26 4.60 2.65 11.89
N MET A 27 5.01 2.15 10.74
CA MET A 27 6.39 2.28 10.24
C MET A 27 6.68 3.67 9.67
N GLN A 28 5.70 4.30 9.06
CA GLN A 28 5.75 5.58 8.35
C GLN A 28 6.58 5.52 7.06
N SER A 29 7.83 5.08 7.12
CA SER A 29 8.75 4.77 6.03
C SER A 29 9.76 3.72 6.49
N LEU A 30 10.40 3.03 5.55
CA LEU A 30 11.56 2.16 5.80
C LEU A 30 12.86 2.80 5.29
N ASP A 31 12.77 3.92 4.58
CA ASP A 31 13.93 4.62 4.06
C ASP A 31 14.69 5.36 5.19
N SER A 32 15.99 5.13 5.28
CA SER A 32 16.81 5.66 6.38
C SER A 32 16.96 7.19 6.32
N ILE A 33 17.05 7.76 5.12
CA ILE A 33 17.17 9.21 4.93
C ILE A 33 15.86 9.88 5.33
N THR A 34 14.73 9.29 4.92
CA THR A 34 13.40 9.75 5.30
C THR A 34 13.21 9.74 6.80
N LEU A 35 13.58 8.63 7.47
CA LEU A 35 13.46 8.49 8.92
C LEU A 35 14.34 9.49 9.67
N GLU A 36 15.56 9.75 9.18
CA GLU A 36 16.45 10.78 9.74
C GLU A 36 15.82 12.18 9.60
N ASN A 37 15.29 12.53 8.43
CA ASN A 37 14.65 13.82 8.16
C ASN A 37 13.45 14.10 9.07
N ILE A 38 12.67 13.07 9.40
CA ILE A 38 11.52 13.19 10.31
C ILE A 38 11.89 12.89 11.78
N LYS A 39 13.17 12.73 12.08
CA LYS A 39 13.71 12.44 13.43
C LYS A 39 13.03 11.23 14.08
N ARG A 40 12.83 10.18 13.30
CA ARG A 40 12.18 8.94 13.76
C ARG A 40 13.15 7.77 13.68
N SER A 41 13.09 6.91 14.67
CA SER A 41 13.71 5.59 14.63
C SER A 41 12.64 4.53 14.59
N ASN A 42 12.75 3.61 13.63
CA ASN A 42 11.93 2.39 13.59
C ASN A 42 12.66 1.24 14.27
N LEU A 43 11.95 0.12 14.47
CA LEU A 43 12.59 -1.15 14.74
C LEU A 43 13.61 -1.45 13.64
N LYS A 44 14.72 -2.10 14.00
CA LYS A 44 15.63 -2.64 12.99
C LYS A 44 14.85 -3.59 12.09
N ILE A 45 15.21 -3.66 10.83
CA ILE A 45 14.51 -4.48 9.84
C ILE A 45 14.40 -5.96 10.29
N ASN A 46 15.46 -6.50 10.90
CA ASN A 46 15.42 -7.87 11.41
C ASN A 46 14.42 -8.03 12.58
N ASP A 47 14.43 -7.09 13.52
CA ASP A 47 13.52 -7.12 14.67
C ASP A 47 12.06 -6.98 14.22
N PHE A 48 11.83 -6.17 13.18
CA PHE A 48 10.51 -6.01 12.55
C PHE A 48 10.04 -7.31 11.89
N ALA A 49 10.91 -7.98 11.11
CA ALA A 49 10.61 -9.24 10.48
C ALA A 49 10.28 -10.33 11.51
N ASP A 50 10.98 -10.34 12.64
CA ASP A 50 10.74 -11.30 13.72
C ASP A 50 9.39 -11.03 14.42
N VAL A 51 9.02 -9.77 14.63
CA VAL A 51 7.70 -9.38 15.17
C VAL A 51 6.57 -9.85 14.24
N ILE A 52 6.70 -9.69 12.91
CA ILE A 52 5.69 -10.15 11.96
C ILE A 52 5.58 -11.68 11.98
N LYS A 53 6.69 -12.40 11.91
CA LYS A 53 6.70 -13.87 11.95
C LYS A 53 6.07 -14.40 13.24
N GLU A 54 6.31 -13.74 14.36
CA GLU A 54 5.71 -14.15 15.64
C GLU A 54 4.20 -13.85 15.64
N ALA A 55 3.75 -12.73 15.08
CA ALA A 55 2.34 -12.44 14.88
C ALA A 55 1.67 -13.49 13.98
N GLU A 56 2.32 -13.89 12.88
CA GLU A 56 1.87 -14.95 11.97
C GLU A 56 1.72 -16.29 12.69
N ARG A 57 2.71 -16.71 13.49
CA ARG A 57 2.65 -17.96 14.29
C ARG A 57 1.45 -17.98 15.23
N ASN A 58 1.06 -16.81 15.74
CA ASN A 58 -0.10 -16.64 16.59
C ASN A 58 -1.38 -16.33 15.79
N SER A 59 -1.36 -16.45 14.46
CA SER A 59 -2.46 -16.14 13.55
C SER A 59 -3.03 -14.72 13.76
N ILE A 60 -2.20 -13.74 14.03
CA ILE A 60 -2.57 -12.32 14.16
C ILE A 60 -2.27 -11.64 12.84
N SER A 61 -3.30 -11.04 12.22
CA SER A 61 -3.10 -10.20 11.04
C SER A 61 -2.39 -8.91 11.41
N VAL A 62 -1.38 -8.55 10.63
CA VAL A 62 -0.60 -7.33 10.84
C VAL A 62 -1.02 -6.26 9.83
N MET A 63 -1.27 -5.05 10.31
CA MET A 63 -1.49 -3.87 9.48
C MET A 63 -0.27 -2.96 9.58
N ILE A 64 0.36 -2.67 8.45
CA ILE A 64 1.53 -1.81 8.38
C ILE A 64 1.09 -0.46 7.81
N GLU A 65 1.39 0.60 8.54
CA GLU A 65 1.02 1.96 8.15
C GLU A 65 2.25 2.70 7.62
N LEU A 66 2.13 3.23 6.40
CA LEU A 66 3.12 4.06 5.73
C LEU A 66 2.56 5.45 5.44
N ILE A 67 3.45 6.44 5.28
CA ILE A 67 3.08 7.80 4.92
C ILE A 67 3.77 8.18 3.61
N VAL A 68 2.97 8.50 2.59
CA VAL A 68 3.44 8.99 1.29
C VAL A 68 3.74 10.48 1.37
N GLY A 69 4.89 10.90 0.85
CA GLY A 69 5.27 12.32 0.76
C GLY A 69 6.14 12.81 1.89
N LEU A 70 6.74 11.92 2.67
CA LEU A 70 7.77 12.29 3.64
C LEU A 70 9.06 12.75 2.92
N PRO A 71 9.75 13.79 3.42
CA PRO A 71 10.98 14.29 2.81
C PRO A 71 12.12 13.27 2.93
N GLY A 72 12.80 13.02 1.82
CA GLY A 72 13.85 12.00 1.70
C GLY A 72 13.40 10.79 0.87
N GLU A 73 12.12 10.45 0.91
CA GLU A 73 11.56 9.36 0.12
C GLU A 73 11.62 9.70 -1.37
N THR A 74 11.90 8.69 -2.20
CA THR A 74 11.87 8.76 -3.66
C THR A 74 10.91 7.71 -4.20
N TYR A 75 10.55 7.79 -5.48
CA TYR A 75 9.76 6.73 -6.13
C TYR A 75 10.45 5.36 -5.99
N ASP A 76 11.77 5.30 -6.20
CA ASP A 76 12.52 4.05 -6.13
C ASP A 76 12.59 3.47 -4.71
N SER A 77 12.87 4.31 -3.70
CA SER A 77 12.89 3.86 -2.30
C SER A 77 11.50 3.41 -1.85
N TRP A 78 10.43 4.13 -2.23
CA TRP A 78 9.06 3.76 -1.93
C TRP A 78 8.70 2.38 -2.49
N THR A 79 8.87 2.19 -3.80
CA THR A 79 8.51 0.92 -4.46
C THR A 79 9.33 -0.25 -3.96
N THR A 80 10.63 -0.03 -3.68
CA THR A 80 11.52 -1.05 -3.10
C THR A 80 11.05 -1.46 -1.70
N ASN A 81 10.78 -0.49 -0.84
CA ASN A 81 10.35 -0.72 0.53
C ASN A 81 8.95 -1.35 0.59
N TYR A 82 8.05 -0.92 -0.27
CA TYR A 82 6.72 -1.49 -0.38
C TYR A 82 6.78 -2.97 -0.79
N CYS A 83 7.57 -3.29 -1.82
CA CYS A 83 7.77 -4.67 -2.26
C CYS A 83 8.45 -5.53 -1.19
N TYR A 84 9.32 -4.96 -0.36
CA TYR A 84 9.86 -5.66 0.80
C TYR A 84 8.75 -6.05 1.80
N LEU A 85 7.83 -5.13 2.08
CA LEU A 85 6.72 -5.40 3.00
C LEU A 85 5.73 -6.44 2.45
N MET A 86 5.52 -6.47 1.13
CA MET A 86 4.66 -7.47 0.47
C MET A 86 5.22 -8.91 0.53
N GLN A 87 6.43 -9.11 1.04
CA GLN A 87 6.98 -10.45 1.27
C GLN A 87 6.37 -11.16 2.48
N PHE A 88 5.77 -10.43 3.39
CA PHE A 88 5.16 -10.99 4.59
C PHE A 88 3.72 -11.40 4.30
N GLU A 89 3.42 -12.65 4.59
CA GLU A 89 2.06 -13.17 4.51
C GLU A 89 1.20 -12.57 5.63
N ASN A 90 -0.11 -12.62 5.48
CA ASN A 90 -1.05 -12.13 6.49
C ASN A 90 -0.82 -10.65 6.93
N THR A 91 -0.25 -9.84 6.04
CA THR A 91 -0.05 -8.41 6.24
C THR A 91 -0.91 -7.58 5.30
N THR A 92 -1.44 -6.46 5.80
CA THR A 92 -2.05 -5.41 4.98
C THR A 92 -1.21 -4.15 5.08
N ILE A 93 -1.03 -3.44 3.97
CA ILE A 93 -0.24 -2.19 3.93
C ILE A 93 -1.21 -1.04 3.68
N GLU A 94 -1.34 -0.17 4.67
CA GLU A 94 -2.14 1.05 4.58
C GLU A 94 -1.25 2.26 4.33
N ASN A 95 -1.69 3.13 3.43
CA ASN A 95 -0.92 4.28 2.97
C ASN A 95 -1.70 5.56 3.25
N TYR A 96 -1.08 6.48 3.95
CA TYR A 96 -1.66 7.76 4.28
C TYR A 96 -0.89 8.90 3.61
N PRO A 97 -1.56 9.93 3.11
CA PRO A 97 -0.87 11.12 2.62
C PRO A 97 -0.24 11.88 3.79
N CYS A 98 0.95 12.42 3.56
CA CYS A 98 1.60 13.26 4.56
C CYS A 98 0.87 14.59 4.70
N SER A 99 0.27 14.82 5.86
CA SER A 99 -0.38 16.07 6.22
C SER A 99 0.52 16.90 7.16
N LEU A 100 0.62 18.20 6.88
CA LEU A 100 1.31 19.15 7.75
C LEU A 100 0.41 19.54 8.91
N LEU A 101 0.57 18.87 10.03
CA LEU A 101 -0.18 19.19 11.25
C LEU A 101 0.29 20.51 11.83
N ASN A 102 -0.62 21.32 12.38
CA ASN A 102 -0.35 22.69 12.83
C ASN A 102 0.84 22.81 13.79
N ASN A 103 1.08 21.85 14.65
CA ASN A 103 2.15 21.84 15.63
C ASN A 103 3.26 20.82 15.32
N SER A 104 3.35 20.34 14.07
CA SER A 104 4.40 19.42 13.69
C SER A 104 5.67 20.14 13.26
N GLU A 105 6.81 19.51 13.47
CA GLU A 105 8.11 20.04 13.06
C GLU A 105 8.20 20.22 11.53
N LEU A 106 7.55 19.36 10.75
CA LEU A 106 7.49 19.49 9.29
C LEU A 106 6.75 20.76 8.82
N ASN A 107 5.84 21.31 9.62
CA ASN A 107 5.08 22.52 9.30
C ASN A 107 5.75 23.82 9.79
N THR A 108 7.05 23.79 10.06
CA THR A 108 7.81 25.01 10.38
C THR A 108 8.34 25.68 9.11
N PRO A 109 8.48 27.02 9.07
CA PRO A 109 9.07 27.72 7.92
C PRO A 109 10.45 27.18 7.53
N GLU A 110 11.24 26.73 8.50
CA GLU A 110 12.55 26.15 8.31
C GLU A 110 12.45 24.80 7.58
N SER A 111 11.60 23.89 8.06
CA SER A 111 11.41 22.57 7.45
C SER A 111 10.83 22.68 6.05
N LEU A 112 9.83 23.56 5.83
CA LEU A 112 9.25 23.81 4.53
C LEU A 112 10.31 24.25 3.51
N LYS A 113 11.25 25.11 3.94
CA LYS A 113 12.33 25.58 3.08
C LYS A 113 13.41 24.51 2.88
N ASN A 114 13.86 23.84 3.95
CA ASN A 114 14.97 22.89 3.90
C ASN A 114 14.63 21.65 3.06
N PHE A 115 13.38 21.23 3.11
CA PHE A 115 12.90 20.07 2.35
C PHE A 115 12.16 20.42 1.07
N ASP A 116 12.14 21.70 0.65
CA ASP A 116 11.37 22.22 -0.50
C ASP A 116 9.93 21.67 -0.54
N ILE A 117 9.28 21.69 0.64
CA ILE A 117 7.93 21.14 0.78
C ILE A 117 6.92 22.08 0.11
N LYS A 118 6.17 21.52 -0.86
CA LYS A 118 4.97 22.14 -1.42
C LYS A 118 3.74 21.36 -0.95
N TYR A 119 2.69 22.09 -0.63
CA TYR A 119 1.45 21.50 -0.14
C TYR A 119 0.24 22.16 -0.80
N ARG A 120 -0.88 21.46 -0.76
CA ARG A 120 -2.21 22.00 -1.08
C ARG A 120 -3.08 21.93 0.16
N THR A 121 -4.00 22.88 0.28
CA THR A 121 -5.06 22.79 1.28
C THR A 121 -6.17 21.93 0.70
N VAL A 122 -6.54 20.89 1.43
CA VAL A 122 -7.59 19.95 1.08
C VAL A 122 -8.68 20.06 2.12
N ASP A 123 -9.91 20.25 1.66
CA ASP A 123 -11.09 20.18 2.53
C ASP A 123 -11.50 18.72 2.73
N PHE A 124 -11.40 18.24 3.96
CA PHE A 124 -11.86 16.88 4.30
C PHE A 124 -13.38 16.75 4.38
N GLY A 125 -14.11 17.85 4.12
CA GLY A 125 -15.56 17.90 4.28
C GLY A 125 -15.99 17.86 5.76
N PRO A 126 -17.28 17.88 6.03
CA PRO A 126 -17.76 17.74 7.39
C PRO A 126 -17.46 16.34 7.90
N ILE A 127 -16.54 16.22 8.85
CA ILE A 127 -16.42 14.99 9.66
C ILE A 127 -17.79 14.74 10.26
N ALA A 128 -18.37 13.59 10.00
CA ALA A 128 -19.77 13.24 10.12
C ALA A 128 -20.48 13.57 11.45
N SER A 129 -19.77 14.05 12.47
CA SER A 129 -20.32 14.35 13.78
C SER A 129 -20.32 15.82 14.21
N HIS A 130 -19.62 16.72 13.52
CA HIS A 130 -19.35 18.04 14.13
C HIS A 130 -19.68 19.27 13.27
N HIS A 131 -20.13 19.16 12.03
CA HIS A 131 -20.40 20.28 11.11
C HIS A 131 -19.24 21.30 10.97
N VAL A 132 -18.01 20.91 11.30
CA VAL A 132 -16.82 21.72 11.16
C VAL A 132 -16.02 21.19 9.98
N ASN A 133 -15.81 22.03 8.97
CA ASN A 133 -14.88 21.72 7.88
C ASN A 133 -13.46 21.80 8.43
N GLU A 134 -12.69 20.73 8.31
CA GLU A 134 -11.27 20.74 8.64
C GLU A 134 -10.45 20.78 7.34
N ASP A 135 -9.70 21.86 7.19
CA ASP A 135 -8.71 21.98 6.13
C ASP A 135 -7.41 21.31 6.58
N ALA A 136 -6.88 20.41 5.76
CA ALA A 136 -5.55 19.86 5.97
C ALA A 136 -4.58 20.34 4.88
N LYS A 137 -3.36 20.67 5.28
CA LYS A 137 -2.27 20.94 4.37
C LYS A 137 -1.60 19.63 3.99
N GLN A 138 -1.84 19.17 2.77
CA GLN A 138 -1.31 17.92 2.26
C GLN A 138 -0.08 18.16 1.39
N ILE A 139 1.01 17.45 1.68
CA ILE A 139 2.24 17.55 0.90
C ILE A 139 2.00 16.97 -0.50
N VAL A 140 2.40 17.73 -1.53
CA VAL A 140 2.30 17.33 -2.94
C VAL A 140 3.67 17.21 -3.61
N SER A 141 4.72 17.79 -3.04
CA SER A 141 6.10 17.54 -3.44
C SER A 141 7.10 17.87 -2.34
N THR A 142 8.28 17.27 -2.44
CA THR A 142 9.45 17.56 -1.60
C THR A 142 10.69 17.64 -2.50
N TYR A 143 11.85 18.00 -1.93
CA TYR A 143 13.13 18.03 -2.68
C TYR A 143 13.48 16.67 -3.30
N SER A 144 13.06 15.56 -2.70
CA SER A 144 13.37 14.19 -3.12
C SER A 144 12.29 13.56 -3.99
N MET A 145 11.07 14.11 -3.97
CA MET A 145 9.91 13.59 -4.68
C MET A 145 9.13 14.75 -5.31
N PRO A 146 9.42 15.11 -6.58
CA PRO A 146 8.63 16.10 -7.31
C PRO A 146 7.17 15.66 -7.48
N GLU A 147 6.28 16.58 -7.78
CA GLU A 147 4.82 16.32 -7.89
C GLU A 147 4.49 15.19 -8.87
N SER A 148 5.23 15.10 -9.99
CA SER A 148 5.06 14.01 -10.95
C SER A 148 5.36 12.63 -10.36
N ASP A 149 6.42 12.54 -9.55
CA ASP A 149 6.80 11.30 -8.89
C ASP A 149 5.85 10.97 -7.73
N MET A 150 5.35 11.99 -7.03
CA MET A 150 4.31 11.82 -6.01
C MET A 150 3.05 11.19 -6.61
N LYS A 151 2.57 11.71 -7.74
CA LYS A 151 1.44 11.13 -8.47
C LYS A 151 1.74 9.70 -8.94
N ARG A 152 2.95 9.48 -9.44
CA ARG A 152 3.38 8.15 -9.87
C ARG A 152 3.43 7.15 -8.71
N VAL A 153 3.93 7.57 -7.53
CA VAL A 153 3.92 6.75 -6.31
C VAL A 153 2.49 6.33 -5.95
N TRP A 154 1.55 7.26 -5.97
CA TRP A 154 0.16 6.95 -5.67
C TRP A 154 -0.46 6.00 -6.70
N ALA A 155 -0.22 6.24 -7.99
CA ALA A 155 -0.70 5.40 -9.08
C ALA A 155 -0.15 3.97 -9.00
N TRP A 156 1.15 3.85 -8.79
CA TRP A 156 1.81 2.56 -8.57
C TRP A 156 1.27 1.85 -7.32
N THR A 157 1.13 2.57 -6.22
CA THR A 157 0.63 2.04 -4.94
C THR A 157 -0.80 1.51 -5.06
N TRP A 158 -1.66 2.19 -5.84
CA TRP A 158 -3.01 1.70 -6.12
C TRP A 158 -2.96 0.34 -6.84
N CYS A 159 -2.14 0.22 -7.88
CA CYS A 159 -1.96 -1.05 -8.61
C CYS A 159 -1.38 -2.15 -7.72
N ALA A 160 -0.40 -1.81 -6.86
CA ALA A 160 0.19 -2.76 -5.92
C ALA A 160 -0.82 -3.22 -4.86
N ARG A 161 -1.67 -2.34 -4.35
CA ARG A 161 -2.77 -2.70 -3.43
C ARG A 161 -3.80 -3.59 -4.10
N LEU A 162 -4.19 -3.28 -5.31
CA LEU A 162 -5.10 -4.12 -6.10
C LEU A 162 -4.55 -5.55 -6.26
N GLY A 163 -3.26 -5.66 -6.56
CA GLY A 163 -2.61 -6.96 -6.67
C GLY A 163 -2.44 -7.70 -5.36
N HIS A 164 -1.91 -7.04 -4.35
CA HIS A 164 -1.49 -7.66 -3.09
C HIS A 164 -2.59 -7.66 -2.03
N THR A 165 -3.13 -6.51 -1.65
CA THR A 165 -4.07 -6.38 -0.53
C THR A 165 -5.47 -6.89 -0.91
N VAL A 166 -5.95 -6.57 -2.10
CA VAL A 166 -7.21 -7.14 -2.65
C VAL A 166 -7.02 -8.60 -3.08
N GLY A 167 -5.79 -8.98 -3.42
CA GLY A 167 -5.42 -10.37 -3.62
C GLY A 167 -5.41 -10.85 -5.07
N ILE A 168 -5.60 -9.95 -6.07
CA ILE A 168 -5.64 -10.38 -7.50
C ILE A 168 -4.36 -11.10 -7.90
N THR A 169 -3.20 -10.67 -7.40
CA THR A 169 -1.91 -11.30 -7.75
C THR A 169 -1.20 -11.93 -6.56
N SER A 170 -1.75 -11.91 -5.36
CA SER A 170 -1.06 -12.36 -4.15
C SER A 170 -0.65 -13.84 -4.19
N SER A 171 -1.57 -14.73 -4.59
CA SER A 171 -1.30 -16.16 -4.76
C SER A 171 -0.29 -16.45 -5.88
N ILE A 172 -0.36 -15.68 -6.96
CA ILE A 172 0.55 -15.76 -8.10
C ILE A 172 1.97 -15.40 -7.66
N VAL A 173 2.12 -14.25 -6.99
CA VAL A 173 3.41 -13.78 -6.45
C VAL A 173 3.97 -14.78 -5.44
N ALA A 174 3.13 -15.31 -4.55
CA ALA A 174 3.55 -16.33 -3.57
C ALA A 174 4.10 -17.59 -4.24
N ASP A 175 3.50 -18.03 -5.35
CA ASP A 175 4.01 -19.17 -6.12
C ASP A 175 5.29 -18.83 -6.89
N MET A 176 5.30 -17.70 -7.60
CA MET A 176 6.46 -17.25 -8.41
C MET A 176 7.71 -16.98 -7.55
N ARG A 177 7.56 -16.57 -6.30
CA ARG A 177 8.69 -16.38 -5.35
C ARG A 177 9.49 -17.67 -5.07
N LYS A 178 8.97 -18.83 -5.40
CA LYS A 178 9.72 -20.11 -5.31
C LYS A 178 10.77 -20.22 -6.41
N GLN A 179 10.68 -19.40 -7.45
CA GLN A 179 11.65 -19.35 -8.55
C GLN A 179 12.82 -18.44 -8.17
N LYS A 180 14.06 -18.85 -8.51
CA LYS A 180 15.28 -18.13 -8.12
C LYS A 180 15.41 -16.74 -8.67
N ASP A 181 14.92 -16.53 -9.90
CA ASP A 181 15.09 -15.31 -10.67
C ASP A 181 13.88 -14.36 -10.57
N PHE A 182 12.92 -14.67 -9.71
CA PHE A 182 11.74 -13.83 -9.55
C PHE A 182 12.00 -12.64 -8.61
N VAL A 183 11.75 -11.44 -9.12
CA VAL A 183 11.88 -10.19 -8.38
C VAL A 183 10.50 -9.55 -8.23
N ILE A 184 10.02 -9.42 -7.00
CA ILE A 184 8.69 -8.85 -6.70
C ILE A 184 8.55 -7.44 -7.27
N LYS A 185 9.58 -6.61 -7.16
CA LYS A 185 9.57 -5.22 -7.66
C LYS A 185 9.33 -5.20 -9.17
N ASP A 186 10.04 -6.02 -9.94
CA ASP A 186 9.87 -6.10 -11.39
C ASP A 186 8.45 -6.57 -11.75
N PHE A 187 7.87 -7.49 -10.96
CA PHE A 187 6.51 -7.93 -11.17
C PHE A 187 5.51 -6.77 -11.00
N TYR A 188 5.62 -5.98 -9.94
CA TYR A 188 4.68 -4.88 -9.70
C TYR A 188 4.95 -3.65 -10.58
N GLU A 189 6.16 -3.44 -11.06
CA GLU A 189 6.42 -2.44 -12.12
C GLU A 189 5.74 -2.87 -13.44
N ASN A 190 5.88 -4.14 -13.84
CA ASN A 190 5.21 -4.68 -15.02
C ASN A 190 3.68 -4.66 -14.87
N TRP A 191 3.16 -4.96 -13.67
CA TRP A 191 1.74 -4.91 -13.35
C TRP A 191 1.18 -3.49 -13.47
N TYR A 192 1.86 -2.51 -12.92
CA TYR A 192 1.52 -1.11 -13.05
C TYR A 192 1.54 -0.65 -14.51
N GLU A 193 2.60 -0.96 -15.25
CA GLU A 193 2.72 -0.60 -16.68
C GLU A 193 1.65 -1.30 -17.53
N TYR A 194 1.28 -2.53 -17.20
CA TYR A 194 0.20 -3.24 -17.87
C TYR A 194 -1.15 -2.57 -17.65
N ILE A 195 -1.52 -2.32 -16.40
CA ILE A 195 -2.79 -1.69 -16.06
C ILE A 195 -2.90 -0.32 -16.73
N ARG A 196 -1.89 0.49 -16.62
CA ARG A 196 -1.85 1.87 -17.12
C ARG A 196 -2.00 1.96 -18.64
N ASN A 197 -1.46 1.00 -19.38
CA ASN A 197 -1.35 1.05 -20.84
C ASN A 197 -2.30 0.07 -21.57
N SER A 198 -3.14 -0.63 -20.87
CA SER A 198 -4.12 -1.55 -21.44
C SER A 198 -5.42 -0.82 -21.82
N ASN A 199 -6.29 -1.52 -22.52
CA ASN A 199 -7.67 -1.08 -22.80
C ASN A 199 -8.63 -2.16 -22.33
N ASN A 200 -8.71 -2.33 -21.02
CA ASN A 200 -9.41 -3.43 -20.35
C ASN A 200 -10.04 -2.94 -19.04
N ILE A 201 -10.68 -3.85 -18.28
CA ILE A 201 -11.38 -3.49 -17.04
C ILE A 201 -10.44 -2.92 -15.99
N LEU A 202 -9.21 -3.44 -15.86
CA LEU A 202 -8.25 -2.95 -14.88
C LEU A 202 -7.82 -1.51 -15.20
N ASN A 203 -7.61 -1.22 -16.48
CA ASN A 203 -7.31 0.14 -16.93
C ASN A 203 -8.51 1.09 -16.74
N GLU A 204 -9.73 0.63 -17.07
CA GLU A 204 -10.94 1.44 -16.85
C GLU A 204 -11.05 1.90 -15.39
N LYS A 205 -10.86 0.99 -14.43
CA LYS A 205 -10.90 1.31 -13.00
C LYS A 205 -9.73 2.17 -12.56
N PHE A 206 -8.54 1.91 -13.09
CA PHE A 206 -7.37 2.74 -12.86
C PHE A 206 -7.59 4.18 -13.34
N MET A 207 -8.16 4.40 -14.51
CA MET A 207 -8.42 5.73 -15.05
C MET A 207 -9.46 6.49 -14.22
N GLN A 208 -10.55 5.83 -13.79
CA GLN A 208 -11.54 6.41 -12.89
C GLN A 208 -10.89 6.87 -11.58
N TRP A 209 -10.03 6.04 -11.00
CA TRP A 209 -9.29 6.40 -9.81
C TRP A 209 -8.25 7.52 -10.07
N ASN A 210 -7.56 7.50 -11.21
CA ASN A 210 -6.56 8.50 -11.55
C ASN A 210 -7.15 9.91 -11.73
N GLU A 211 -8.42 10.03 -12.15
CA GLU A 211 -9.14 11.30 -12.16
C GLU A 211 -9.31 11.87 -10.74
N ILE A 212 -9.56 11.04 -9.75
CA ILE A 212 -9.61 11.43 -8.34
C ILE A 212 -8.24 11.93 -7.87
N LEU A 213 -7.17 11.22 -8.27
CA LEU A 213 -5.78 11.60 -7.96
C LEU A 213 -5.42 12.96 -8.56
N GLU A 214 -5.82 13.25 -9.79
CA GLU A 214 -5.56 14.55 -10.43
C GLU A 214 -6.25 15.69 -9.67
N GLY A 215 -7.41 15.45 -9.07
CA GLY A 215 -8.09 16.37 -8.18
C GLY A 215 -7.47 16.51 -6.78
N TYR A 216 -6.47 15.68 -6.45
CA TYR A 216 -5.87 15.59 -5.11
C TYR A 216 -6.89 15.23 -4.01
N ASP A 217 -7.96 14.54 -4.35
CA ASP A 217 -8.92 14.03 -3.36
C ASP A 217 -8.44 12.69 -2.79
N PHE A 218 -7.33 12.74 -2.08
CA PHE A 218 -6.75 11.54 -1.45
C PHE A 218 -7.60 10.96 -0.32
N THR A 219 -8.62 11.68 0.14
CA THR A 219 -9.52 11.17 1.17
C THR A 219 -10.39 10.04 0.65
N ARG A 220 -10.81 10.11 -0.61
CA ARG A 220 -11.53 9.03 -1.29
C ARG A 220 -10.62 7.83 -1.59
N TYR A 221 -9.35 8.07 -1.82
CA TYR A 221 -8.37 7.05 -2.14
C TYR A 221 -8.25 5.96 -1.07
N ILE A 222 -8.31 6.34 0.21
CA ILE A 222 -8.06 5.43 1.34
C ILE A 222 -9.23 4.46 1.54
N PHE A 223 -10.44 4.82 1.11
CA PHE A 223 -11.67 4.13 1.48
C PHE A 223 -12.48 3.56 0.31
N ASP A 224 -11.99 3.64 -0.93
CA ASP A 224 -12.77 3.20 -2.09
C ASP A 224 -12.65 1.69 -2.33
N TYR A 225 -13.22 0.91 -1.40
CA TYR A 225 -13.35 -0.54 -1.54
C TYR A 225 -14.35 -0.94 -2.63
N GLU A 226 -15.29 -0.07 -3.03
CA GLU A 226 -16.29 -0.37 -4.05
C GLU A 226 -15.67 -0.70 -5.41
N TYR A 227 -14.61 0.02 -5.82
CA TYR A 227 -13.89 -0.30 -7.05
C TYR A 227 -13.16 -1.65 -6.99
N MET A 228 -12.71 -2.04 -5.82
CA MET A 228 -11.97 -3.27 -5.62
C MET A 228 -12.90 -4.48 -5.60
N ASP A 229 -14.08 -4.34 -5.00
CA ASP A 229 -15.12 -5.37 -5.01
C ASP A 229 -15.68 -5.61 -6.41
N ASP A 230 -15.86 -4.54 -7.20
CA ASP A 230 -16.33 -4.66 -8.58
C ASP A 230 -15.37 -5.53 -9.42
N ILE A 231 -14.06 -5.27 -9.36
CA ILE A 231 -13.05 -6.05 -10.09
C ILE A 231 -12.99 -7.49 -9.59
N GLY A 232 -12.99 -7.70 -8.29
CA GLY A 232 -12.78 -9.01 -7.67
C GLY A 232 -13.99 -9.94 -7.80
N TYR A 233 -15.20 -9.42 -7.67
CA TYR A 233 -16.43 -10.22 -7.58
C TYR A 233 -17.36 -10.04 -8.76
N LEU A 234 -17.71 -8.81 -9.12
CA LEU A 234 -18.75 -8.55 -10.10
C LEU A 234 -18.27 -8.77 -11.54
N ARG A 235 -17.02 -8.42 -11.83
CA ARG A 235 -16.44 -8.49 -13.18
C ARG A 235 -15.29 -9.49 -13.28
N ARG A 236 -15.39 -10.56 -12.54
CA ARG A 236 -14.38 -11.61 -12.46
C ARG A 236 -13.97 -12.23 -13.80
N PRO A 237 -14.88 -12.57 -14.73
CA PRO A 237 -14.47 -13.17 -16.00
C PRO A 237 -13.53 -12.26 -16.80
N GLU A 238 -13.81 -10.96 -16.84
CA GLU A 238 -12.97 -9.96 -17.49
C GLU A 238 -11.63 -9.81 -16.77
N THR A 239 -11.64 -9.80 -15.44
CA THR A 239 -10.42 -9.74 -14.61
C THR A 239 -9.52 -10.95 -14.86
N LEU A 240 -10.09 -12.16 -14.96
CA LEU A 240 -9.34 -13.37 -15.31
C LEU A 240 -8.69 -13.28 -16.69
N GLN A 241 -9.41 -12.75 -17.69
CA GLN A 241 -8.85 -12.54 -19.03
C GLN A 241 -7.69 -11.53 -19.01
N ASP A 242 -7.84 -10.43 -18.29
CA ASP A 242 -6.79 -9.42 -18.15
C ASP A 242 -5.56 -9.98 -17.47
N LEU A 243 -5.75 -10.77 -16.42
CA LEU A 243 -4.67 -11.44 -15.70
C LEU A 243 -3.93 -12.44 -16.62
N GLN A 244 -4.67 -13.23 -17.39
CA GLN A 244 -4.10 -14.14 -18.38
C GLN A 244 -3.28 -13.39 -19.45
N HIS A 245 -3.80 -12.26 -19.94
CA HIS A 245 -3.09 -11.42 -20.92
C HIS A 245 -1.82 -10.83 -20.32
N PHE A 246 -1.87 -10.34 -19.08
CA PHE A 246 -0.71 -9.83 -18.35
C PHE A 246 0.38 -10.92 -18.22
N LEU A 247 0.00 -12.09 -17.72
CA LEU A 247 0.93 -13.19 -17.51
C LEU A 247 1.53 -13.68 -18.83
N ASN A 248 0.74 -13.82 -19.87
CA ASN A 248 1.25 -14.21 -21.19
C ASN A 248 2.21 -13.17 -21.78
N LYS A 249 2.01 -11.88 -21.49
CA LYS A 249 2.86 -10.81 -22.02
C LYS A 249 4.22 -10.76 -21.32
N TYR A 250 4.26 -10.91 -20.00
CA TYR A 250 5.47 -10.66 -19.22
C TYR A 250 6.10 -11.92 -18.62
N TYR A 251 5.33 -13.01 -18.54
CA TYR A 251 5.69 -14.21 -17.77
C TYR A 251 5.39 -15.51 -18.53
N ALA A 252 5.42 -15.47 -19.89
CA ALA A 252 5.14 -16.62 -20.76
C ALA A 252 6.10 -17.83 -20.57
N GLN A 253 7.23 -17.64 -19.87
CA GLN A 253 8.16 -18.71 -19.51
C GLN A 253 7.64 -19.60 -18.37
N TYR A 254 6.57 -19.17 -17.66
CA TYR A 254 5.91 -19.94 -16.60
C TYR A 254 4.62 -20.58 -17.11
N ASP A 255 4.08 -21.51 -16.36
CA ASP A 255 2.73 -22.04 -16.61
C ASP A 255 1.67 -20.99 -16.23
N THR A 256 1.35 -20.13 -17.18
CA THR A 256 0.43 -19.01 -16.97
C THR A 256 -0.99 -19.45 -16.66
N GLN A 257 -1.43 -20.62 -17.15
CA GLN A 257 -2.75 -21.15 -16.81
C GLN A 257 -2.80 -21.56 -15.34
N HIS A 258 -1.80 -22.27 -14.87
CA HIS A 258 -1.69 -22.61 -13.44
C HIS A 258 -1.73 -21.36 -12.55
N LEU A 259 -1.01 -20.29 -12.93
CA LEU A 259 -0.98 -19.03 -12.18
C LEU A 259 -2.36 -18.34 -12.13
N VAL A 260 -3.12 -18.38 -13.23
CA VAL A 260 -4.51 -17.87 -13.24
C VAL A 260 -5.42 -18.73 -12.38
N ASP A 261 -5.27 -20.06 -12.43
CA ASP A 261 -6.06 -20.98 -11.60
C ASP A 261 -5.84 -20.74 -10.11
N LEU A 262 -4.63 -20.35 -9.69
CA LEU A 262 -4.35 -19.97 -8.30
C LEU A 262 -5.21 -18.79 -7.84
N PHE A 263 -5.36 -17.76 -8.67
CA PHE A 263 -6.27 -16.65 -8.35
C PHE A 263 -7.71 -17.14 -8.28
N ASP A 264 -8.15 -17.97 -9.26
CA ASP A 264 -9.52 -18.46 -9.33
C ASP A 264 -9.90 -19.27 -8.08
N ILE A 265 -9.05 -20.15 -7.62
CA ILE A 265 -9.25 -20.97 -6.42
C ILE A 265 -9.36 -20.09 -5.16
N MET A 266 -8.49 -19.11 -5.00
CA MET A 266 -8.46 -18.25 -3.81
C MET A 266 -9.77 -17.48 -3.62
N TYR A 267 -10.40 -17.02 -4.71
CA TYR A 267 -11.68 -16.30 -4.63
C TYR A 267 -12.90 -17.21 -4.38
N TYR A 268 -12.79 -18.52 -4.66
CA TYR A 268 -13.87 -19.48 -4.38
C TYR A 268 -13.85 -20.00 -2.93
N THR A 269 -12.79 -19.77 -2.19
CA THR A 269 -12.72 -20.26 -0.81
C THR A 269 -13.44 -19.28 0.12
N PRO A 270 -14.51 -19.65 0.84
CA PRO A 270 -15.35 -18.75 1.64
C PRO A 270 -14.65 -18.18 2.89
N ALA A 271 -13.33 -18.16 2.94
CA ALA A 271 -12.55 -17.86 4.15
C ALA A 271 -12.33 -16.36 4.42
N TYR A 272 -12.79 -15.47 3.55
CA TYR A 272 -12.61 -14.01 3.75
C TYR A 272 -13.94 -13.29 3.88
N ASN A 273 -14.69 -13.62 4.94
CA ASN A 273 -15.64 -12.67 5.50
C ASN A 273 -14.85 -11.65 6.31
N TYR A 274 -14.61 -10.48 5.73
CA TYR A 274 -14.04 -9.31 6.39
C TYR A 274 -15.02 -8.71 7.42
#